data_990f29ed480241e72a5ba8e602680ddb
#
_entry.id   990f29ed480241e72a5ba8e602680ddb
#
_cell.length_a   1.000
_cell.length_b   1.000
_cell.length_c   1.000
_cell.angle_alpha   90.00
_cell.angle_beta   90.00
_cell.angle_gamma   90.00
#
_symmetry.space_group_name_H-M   'P 1'
#
loop_
_entity.id
_entity.type
_entity.pdbx_description
1 polymer ?
#
loop_
_entity_poly.entity_id
_entity_poly.type
_entity_poly.pdbx_seq_one_letter_code
_entity_poly.pdbx_strand_id
1 'polypeptide(L)'
;MTKLLVAIAALALAACATAPDPQSPKVKITPLGSHDGEFCPLDRALIFEDPDGTRILYDAGRTVRGPNDPRLGKIDAILLSHVHGDHLGDLIQPSANAGTCPKPDFSVNVTPNSNMVNIALGKQAPMIVGGEMQSFLSAKVSSLGGDPGKLVRLVRNGAQTMVGKVMVAGVPAVHSNGLPAAFLPPEQAKLYAGGLTAYVGEPGGFVLRFSNGLTAYLSGDTGITAEQDLVVRGHYKANLVVMNIGGYPFTTGPDEAAYVVNQLVRPAAVIASHANEPATVNGQLSPTSRTAAFQKAAKMPVYVPLSGKTMEFDGSGRCSAGC
;
A
#
# COMPACT_ATOMS: atom_id res chain seq x y z
N MET A 1 -42.93 -31.84 -52.21
CA MET A 1 -42.43 -30.63 -51.53
C MET A 1 -42.35 -30.90 -50.02
N THR A 2 -41.22 -31.42 -49.55
CA THR A 2 -41.01 -31.83 -48.17
C THR A 2 -40.23 -30.75 -47.45
N LYS A 3 -40.84 -30.09 -46.45
CA LYS A 3 -40.17 -29.06 -45.64
C LYS A 3 -39.38 -29.71 -44.53
N LEU A 4 -38.05 -29.52 -44.56
CA LEU A 4 -37.11 -29.93 -43.52
C LEU A 4 -37.09 -28.87 -42.44
N LEU A 5 -37.53 -29.20 -41.21
CA LEU A 5 -37.41 -28.37 -40.03
C LEU A 5 -36.06 -28.67 -39.36
N VAL A 6 -35.16 -27.68 -39.37
CA VAL A 6 -33.91 -27.74 -38.61
C VAL A 6 -34.17 -27.14 -37.21
N ALA A 7 -34.12 -27.98 -36.18
CA ALA A 7 -34.17 -27.55 -34.79
C ALA A 7 -32.76 -27.18 -34.32
N ILE A 8 -32.53 -25.91 -34.02
CA ILE A 8 -31.29 -25.42 -33.40
C ILE A 8 -31.44 -25.57 -31.88
N ALA A 9 -30.72 -26.52 -31.30
CA ALA A 9 -30.62 -26.67 -29.85
C ALA A 9 -29.56 -25.66 -29.33
N ALA A 10 -30.01 -24.63 -28.63
CA ALA A 10 -29.11 -23.71 -27.91
C ALA A 10 -28.64 -24.37 -26.61
N LEU A 11 -27.38 -24.80 -26.55
CA LEU A 11 -26.71 -25.18 -25.29
C LEU A 11 -26.43 -23.92 -24.47
N ALA A 12 -27.21 -23.69 -23.41
CA ALA A 12 -26.87 -22.71 -22.39
C ALA A 12 -25.77 -23.29 -21.49
N LEU A 13 -24.52 -22.86 -21.65
CA LEU A 13 -23.46 -23.08 -20.69
C LEU A 13 -23.75 -22.24 -19.44
N ALA A 14 -24.35 -22.84 -18.43
CA ALA A 14 -24.41 -22.26 -17.09
C ALA A 14 -23.00 -22.31 -16.50
N ALA A 15 -22.32 -21.18 -16.46
CA ALA A 15 -21.10 -21.02 -15.67
C ALA A 15 -21.48 -21.14 -14.19
N CYS A 16 -21.30 -22.32 -13.61
CA CYS A 16 -21.36 -22.51 -12.17
C CYS A 16 -20.22 -21.71 -11.56
N ALA A 17 -20.50 -20.53 -11.02
CA ALA A 17 -19.61 -19.86 -10.10
C ALA A 17 -19.51 -20.75 -8.85
N THR A 18 -18.45 -21.53 -8.72
CA THR A 18 -18.17 -22.32 -7.52
C THR A 18 -18.04 -21.37 -6.34
N ALA A 19 -18.80 -21.63 -5.27
CA ALA A 19 -18.63 -20.91 -4.01
C ALA A 19 -17.15 -21.03 -3.55
N PRO A 20 -16.58 -20.00 -2.92
CA PRO A 20 -15.21 -20.05 -2.42
C PRO A 20 -15.04 -21.25 -1.48
N ASP A 21 -14.00 -22.05 -1.70
CA ASP A 21 -13.63 -23.11 -0.78
C ASP A 21 -13.17 -22.46 0.54
N PRO A 22 -13.84 -22.70 1.68
CA PRO A 22 -13.46 -22.15 2.96
C PRO A 22 -12.03 -22.54 3.39
N GLN A 23 -11.50 -23.64 2.85
CA GLN A 23 -10.17 -24.16 3.15
C GLN A 23 -9.07 -23.65 2.22
N SER A 24 -9.41 -22.84 1.18
CA SER A 24 -8.39 -22.29 0.30
C SER A 24 -7.42 -21.35 1.07
N PRO A 25 -6.10 -21.42 0.83
CA PRO A 25 -5.13 -20.56 1.49
C PRO A 25 -5.47 -19.08 1.32
N LYS A 26 -5.41 -18.30 2.40
CA LYS A 26 -5.76 -16.87 2.40
C LYS A 26 -4.53 -16.01 2.61
N VAL A 27 -4.48 -14.88 1.90
CA VAL A 27 -3.58 -13.77 2.22
C VAL A 27 -4.25 -12.92 3.30
N LYS A 28 -3.50 -12.62 4.35
CA LYS A 28 -3.96 -11.73 5.42
C LYS A 28 -3.40 -10.34 5.22
N ILE A 29 -4.25 -9.33 5.33
CA ILE A 29 -3.87 -7.92 5.22
C ILE A 29 -4.31 -7.21 6.49
N THR A 30 -3.33 -6.70 7.25
CA THR A 30 -3.57 -6.04 8.55
C THR A 30 -3.15 -4.58 8.49
N PRO A 31 -4.10 -3.63 8.59
CA PRO A 31 -3.79 -2.21 8.71
C PRO A 31 -3.14 -1.88 10.07
N LEU A 32 -2.11 -1.02 10.04
CA LEU A 32 -1.39 -0.55 11.23
C LEU A 32 -1.59 0.96 11.42
N GLY A 33 -2.82 1.37 11.62
CA GLY A 33 -3.19 2.76 11.83
C GLY A 33 -2.84 3.29 13.22
N SER A 34 -3.23 4.53 13.46
CA SER A 34 -2.95 5.28 14.69
C SER A 34 -3.87 4.93 15.85
N HIS A 35 -5.13 4.56 15.56
CA HIS A 35 -6.14 4.24 16.56
C HIS A 35 -6.82 2.91 16.25
N ASP A 36 -6.85 2.02 17.23
CA ASP A 36 -7.39 0.67 17.07
C ASP A 36 -8.86 0.69 16.66
N GLY A 37 -9.19 -0.05 15.60
CA GLY A 37 -10.54 -0.14 15.07
C GLY A 37 -11.02 1.07 14.27
N GLU A 38 -10.16 2.06 14.01
CA GLU A 38 -10.46 3.26 13.23
C GLU A 38 -9.66 3.32 11.93
N PHE A 39 -10.09 4.19 10.99
CA PHE A 39 -9.31 4.64 9.84
C PHE A 39 -9.10 6.15 9.94
N CYS A 40 -7.91 6.55 10.37
CA CYS A 40 -7.55 7.91 10.75
C CYS A 40 -6.67 8.61 9.69
N PRO A 41 -6.49 9.94 9.79
CA PRO A 41 -5.51 10.65 8.98
C PRO A 41 -4.12 10.02 9.12
N LEU A 42 -3.38 9.95 8.02
CA LEU A 42 -2.04 9.39 7.95
C LEU A 42 -1.94 7.86 8.18
N ASP A 43 -3.05 7.13 8.23
CA ASP A 43 -3.05 5.67 8.25
C ASP A 43 -2.75 5.14 6.84
N ARG A 44 -1.56 4.55 6.67
CA ARG A 44 -1.04 4.04 5.39
C ARG A 44 -0.45 2.65 5.50
N ALA A 45 0.11 2.33 6.67
CA ALA A 45 0.87 1.11 6.88
C ALA A 45 -0.02 -0.13 6.83
N LEU A 46 0.40 -1.10 6.02
CA LEU A 46 -0.26 -2.41 5.90
C LEU A 46 0.79 -3.52 6.05
N ILE A 47 0.41 -4.60 6.74
CA ILE A 47 1.15 -5.86 6.67
C ILE A 47 0.38 -6.81 5.76
N PHE A 48 1.10 -7.38 4.80
CA PHE A 48 0.66 -8.48 3.95
C PHE A 48 1.31 -9.77 4.43
N GLU A 49 0.51 -10.80 4.70
CA GLU A 49 1.00 -12.12 5.11
C GLU A 49 0.54 -13.16 4.09
N ASP A 50 1.51 -13.75 3.40
CA ASP A 50 1.28 -14.86 2.46
C ASP A 50 0.92 -16.14 3.22
N PRO A 51 0.18 -17.09 2.62
CA PRO A 51 -0.09 -18.39 3.23
C PRO A 51 1.15 -19.19 3.65
N ASP A 52 2.32 -18.93 3.06
CA ASP A 52 3.58 -19.57 3.45
C ASP A 52 4.25 -18.93 4.68
N GLY A 53 3.64 -17.88 5.24
CA GLY A 53 4.14 -17.13 6.39
C GLY A 53 5.09 -15.98 6.04
N THR A 54 5.35 -15.69 4.77
CA THR A 54 6.09 -14.50 4.35
C THR A 54 5.31 -13.23 4.71
N ARG A 55 5.94 -12.31 5.44
CA ARG A 55 5.31 -11.06 5.92
C ARG A 55 6.01 -9.85 5.36
N ILE A 56 5.25 -8.98 4.69
CA ILE A 56 5.73 -7.77 4.02
C ILE A 56 5.04 -6.55 4.64
N LEU A 57 5.83 -5.60 5.14
CA LEU A 57 5.35 -4.30 5.61
C LEU A 57 5.39 -3.30 4.45
N TYR A 58 4.31 -2.56 4.26
CA TYR A 58 4.19 -1.51 3.26
C TYR A 58 4.04 -0.15 3.94
N ASP A 59 4.85 0.83 3.51
CA ASP A 59 4.84 2.24 3.95
C ASP A 59 4.61 2.42 5.46
N ALA A 60 5.61 2.06 6.27
CA ALA A 60 5.51 2.08 7.74
C ALA A 60 5.04 3.44 8.31
N GLY A 61 5.43 4.52 7.64
CA GLY A 61 4.97 5.87 7.93
C GLY A 61 5.13 6.29 9.38
N ARG A 62 4.13 7.04 9.85
CA ARG A 62 4.09 7.60 11.22
C ARG A 62 3.33 6.75 12.22
N THR A 63 2.55 5.78 11.76
CA THR A 63 1.62 5.00 12.61
C THR A 63 2.23 3.72 13.18
N VAL A 64 3.34 3.23 12.60
CA VAL A 64 4.14 2.15 13.18
C VAL A 64 5.15 2.75 14.17
N ARG A 65 5.16 2.23 15.40
CA ARG A 65 5.95 2.79 16.52
C ARG A 65 7.37 2.20 16.60
N GLY A 66 8.06 2.14 15.47
CA GLY A 66 9.43 1.63 15.38
C GLY A 66 9.51 0.10 15.40
N PRO A 67 10.75 -0.46 15.51
CA PRO A 67 11.00 -1.90 15.40
C PRO A 67 10.34 -2.73 16.52
N ASN A 68 10.05 -2.11 17.65
CA ASN A 68 9.46 -2.76 18.82
C ASN A 68 7.92 -2.66 18.86
N ASP A 69 7.28 -2.14 17.81
CA ASP A 69 5.82 -2.16 17.71
C ASP A 69 5.34 -3.63 17.75
N PRO A 70 4.51 -4.02 18.76
CA PRO A 70 4.10 -5.42 18.96
C PRO A 70 3.28 -5.97 17.77
N ARG A 71 2.67 -5.10 16.97
CA ARG A 71 1.88 -5.49 15.80
C ARG A 71 2.74 -6.04 14.64
N LEU A 72 4.03 -5.68 14.60
CA LEU A 72 4.92 -6.08 13.50
C LEU A 72 5.20 -7.59 13.48
N GLY A 73 5.50 -8.20 14.64
CA GLY A 73 6.01 -9.56 14.65
C GLY A 73 7.30 -9.71 13.82
N LYS A 74 7.42 -10.84 13.11
CA LYS A 74 8.44 -11.06 12.06
C LYS A 74 8.10 -10.23 10.83
N ILE A 75 9.09 -9.62 10.19
CA ILE A 75 8.97 -8.95 8.88
C ILE A 75 10.08 -9.49 7.98
N ASP A 76 9.73 -9.92 6.77
CA ASP A 76 10.66 -10.47 5.79
C ASP A 76 11.12 -9.43 4.76
N ALA A 77 10.34 -8.38 4.51
CA ALA A 77 10.71 -7.22 3.71
C ALA A 77 9.83 -6.01 4.03
N ILE A 78 10.31 -4.83 3.68
CA ILE A 78 9.59 -3.56 3.83
C ILE A 78 9.55 -2.90 2.46
N LEU A 79 8.38 -2.45 2.00
CA LEU A 79 8.22 -1.71 0.75
C LEU A 79 8.08 -0.22 1.06
N LEU A 80 8.79 0.61 0.30
CA LEU A 80 8.66 2.06 0.34
C LEU A 80 8.25 2.61 -1.02
N SER A 81 7.10 3.26 -1.07
CA SER A 81 6.59 3.87 -2.29
C SER A 81 7.37 5.13 -2.67
N HIS A 82 7.67 6.01 -1.69
CA HIS A 82 8.41 7.25 -1.87
C HIS A 82 8.86 7.84 -0.51
N VAL A 83 9.68 8.89 -0.53
CA VAL A 83 10.38 9.40 0.67
C VAL A 83 9.66 10.50 1.44
N HIS A 84 8.39 10.78 1.20
CA HIS A 84 7.67 11.73 2.05
C HIS A 84 7.59 11.25 3.49
N GLY A 85 7.57 12.20 4.44
CA GLY A 85 7.70 11.91 5.85
C GLY A 85 6.61 10.99 6.42
N ASP A 86 5.43 11.04 5.85
CA ASP A 86 4.29 10.20 6.23
C ASP A 86 4.33 8.76 5.64
N HIS A 87 5.28 8.46 4.76
CA HIS A 87 5.59 7.11 4.22
C HIS A 87 6.91 6.56 4.76
N LEU A 88 7.98 7.34 4.70
CA LEU A 88 9.30 6.98 5.23
C LEU A 88 9.35 7.00 6.77
N GLY A 89 8.54 7.87 7.39
CA GLY A 89 8.45 8.06 8.84
C GLY A 89 9.48 9.03 9.40
N ASP A 90 9.12 10.34 9.43
CA ASP A 90 9.86 11.42 10.09
C ASP A 90 9.50 11.56 11.57
N LEU A 91 8.27 11.22 11.91
CA LEU A 91 7.67 11.23 13.24
C LEU A 91 6.96 9.89 13.49
N ILE A 92 6.75 9.55 14.77
CA ILE A 92 5.90 8.42 15.18
C ILE A 92 5.03 8.80 16.37
N GLN A 93 4.03 7.99 16.65
CA GLN A 93 3.24 8.10 17.87
C GLN A 93 4.06 7.72 19.10
N PRO A 94 3.87 8.42 20.25
CA PRO A 94 4.49 8.03 21.53
C PRO A 94 3.91 6.73 22.11
N SER A 95 2.65 6.46 21.85
CA SER A 95 1.94 5.25 22.29
C SER A 95 0.78 4.91 21.36
N ALA A 96 0.21 3.71 21.50
CA ALA A 96 -1.03 3.36 20.80
C ALA A 96 -2.15 4.33 21.19
N ASN A 97 -3.00 4.70 20.23
CA ASN A 97 -4.15 5.58 20.43
C ASN A 97 -3.80 6.98 20.99
N ALA A 98 -2.54 7.44 20.82
CA ALA A 98 -2.14 8.78 21.28
C ALA A 98 -2.84 9.88 20.47
N GLY A 99 -3.38 10.89 21.16
CA GLY A 99 -4.24 11.90 20.56
C GLY A 99 -5.68 11.38 20.36
N THR A 100 -6.31 11.80 19.28
CA THR A 100 -7.63 11.32 18.84
C THR A 100 -7.57 10.94 17.35
N CYS A 101 -8.48 10.10 16.84
CA CYS A 101 -8.49 9.76 15.44
C CYS A 101 -8.52 10.98 14.50
N PRO A 102 -9.35 12.03 14.74
CA PRO A 102 -9.26 13.27 13.96
C PRO A 102 -7.92 14.01 14.08
N LYS A 103 -7.19 13.83 15.18
CA LYS A 103 -5.92 14.50 15.45
C LYS A 103 -4.96 13.55 16.19
N PRO A 104 -4.38 12.56 15.48
CA PRO A 104 -3.41 11.66 16.10
C PRO A 104 -2.18 12.43 16.59
N ASP A 105 -1.58 11.96 17.69
CA ASP A 105 -0.35 12.55 18.22
C ASP A 105 0.86 11.87 17.58
N PHE A 106 1.62 12.60 16.75
CA PHE A 106 2.87 12.20 16.14
C PHE A 106 4.00 13.09 16.65
N SER A 107 4.31 13.02 17.95
CA SER A 107 5.25 13.90 18.63
C SER A 107 6.68 13.33 18.76
N VAL A 108 6.89 12.04 18.48
CA VAL A 108 8.21 11.43 18.59
C VAL A 108 8.98 11.59 17.27
N ASN A 109 10.03 12.40 17.28
CA ASN A 109 10.89 12.63 16.12
C ASN A 109 11.82 11.44 15.89
N VAL A 110 11.83 10.89 14.68
CA VAL A 110 12.74 9.81 14.26
C VAL A 110 13.73 10.25 13.18
N THR A 111 13.70 11.53 12.77
CA THR A 111 14.73 12.10 11.90
C THR A 111 16.04 12.29 12.65
N PRO A 112 17.20 12.20 12.00
CA PRO A 112 17.42 11.95 10.56
C PRO A 112 17.34 10.48 10.13
N ASN A 113 17.08 9.54 11.06
CA ASN A 113 17.20 8.10 10.79
C ASN A 113 16.00 7.48 10.06
N SER A 114 14.85 8.08 10.11
CA SER A 114 13.56 7.59 9.66
C SER A 114 13.04 6.33 10.38
N ASN A 115 11.73 6.23 10.49
CA ASN A 115 11.08 5.07 11.11
C ASN A 115 11.36 3.77 10.33
N MET A 116 11.26 3.83 8.99
CA MET A 116 11.51 2.66 8.15
C MET A 116 12.92 2.10 8.27
N VAL A 117 13.95 2.97 8.31
CA VAL A 117 15.35 2.55 8.48
C VAL A 117 15.52 1.88 9.84
N ASN A 118 14.93 2.46 10.90
CA ASN A 118 14.98 1.87 12.24
C ASN A 118 14.29 0.48 12.29
N ILE A 119 13.15 0.32 11.61
CA ILE A 119 12.46 -0.97 11.52
C ILE A 119 13.31 -1.98 10.73
N ALA A 120 13.89 -1.58 9.59
CA ALA A 120 14.76 -2.44 8.78
C ALA A 120 15.95 -2.98 9.59
N LEU A 121 16.61 -2.08 10.35
CA LEU A 121 17.73 -2.46 11.25
C LEU A 121 17.26 -3.39 12.37
N GLY A 122 16.19 -3.05 13.06
CA GLY A 122 15.71 -3.83 14.21
C GLY A 122 15.11 -5.19 13.84
N LYS A 123 14.49 -5.31 12.65
CA LYS A 123 13.92 -6.56 12.14
C LYS A 123 14.87 -7.33 11.23
N GLN A 124 16.01 -6.77 10.84
CA GLN A 124 16.94 -7.33 9.84
C GLN A 124 16.20 -7.65 8.53
N ALA A 125 15.27 -6.78 8.13
CA ALA A 125 14.41 -6.93 6.97
C ALA A 125 14.82 -5.94 5.87
N PRO A 126 15.04 -6.38 4.61
CA PRO A 126 15.42 -5.50 3.53
C PRO A 126 14.29 -4.52 3.18
N MET A 127 14.64 -3.27 2.96
CA MET A 127 13.79 -2.27 2.32
C MET A 127 13.87 -2.44 0.81
N ILE A 128 12.74 -2.67 0.14
CA ILE A 128 12.62 -2.74 -1.32
C ILE A 128 12.15 -1.37 -1.81
N VAL A 129 12.94 -0.75 -2.67
CA VAL A 129 12.78 0.65 -3.08
C VAL A 129 13.11 0.84 -4.56
N GLY A 130 12.54 1.88 -5.18
CA GLY A 130 12.84 2.28 -6.54
C GLY A 130 13.94 3.34 -6.63
N GLY A 131 14.44 3.57 -7.84
CA GLY A 131 15.28 4.72 -8.21
C GLY A 131 16.49 4.97 -7.30
N GLU A 132 16.78 6.23 -7.11
CA GLU A 132 17.90 6.73 -6.30
C GLU A 132 17.60 6.70 -4.79
N MET A 133 16.36 6.33 -4.38
CA MET A 133 16.05 6.01 -2.97
C MET A 133 17.00 4.96 -2.41
N GLN A 134 17.46 4.03 -3.24
CA GLN A 134 18.43 3.00 -2.86
C GLN A 134 19.74 3.64 -2.34
N SER A 135 20.29 4.63 -3.03
CA SER A 135 21.53 5.29 -2.62
C SER A 135 21.36 6.06 -1.32
N PHE A 136 20.26 6.81 -1.20
CA PHE A 136 19.93 7.55 0.03
C PHE A 136 19.78 6.63 1.23
N LEU A 137 18.99 5.56 1.11
CA LEU A 137 18.75 4.64 2.22
C LEU A 137 19.97 3.78 2.56
N SER A 138 20.79 3.42 1.56
CA SER A 138 22.08 2.74 1.80
C SER A 138 23.01 3.59 2.64
N ALA A 139 23.11 4.89 2.35
CA ALA A 139 23.91 5.82 3.17
C ALA A 139 23.36 5.92 4.59
N LYS A 140 22.04 5.99 4.77
CA LYS A 140 21.40 5.99 6.10
C LYS A 140 21.69 4.71 6.89
N VAL A 141 21.51 3.55 6.29
CA VAL A 141 21.79 2.23 6.90
C VAL A 141 23.26 2.15 7.32
N SER A 142 24.21 2.55 6.44
CA SER A 142 25.63 2.55 6.73
C SER A 142 25.96 3.49 7.91
N SER A 143 25.38 4.67 7.96
CA SER A 143 25.61 5.65 9.05
C SER A 143 25.17 5.15 10.42
N LEU A 144 24.32 4.14 10.47
CA LEU A 144 23.81 3.48 11.68
C LEU A 144 24.48 2.13 11.96
N GLY A 145 25.56 1.81 11.23
CA GLY A 145 26.32 0.56 11.41
C GLY A 145 25.65 -0.68 10.80
N GLY A 146 24.59 -0.51 10.01
CA GLY A 146 23.94 -1.59 9.27
C GLY A 146 24.66 -1.92 7.96
N ASP A 147 24.33 -3.08 7.40
CA ASP A 147 24.83 -3.55 6.09
C ASP A 147 23.80 -3.21 4.99
N PRO A 148 24.06 -2.18 4.14
CA PRO A 148 23.11 -1.81 3.09
C PRO A 148 22.96 -2.91 2.02
N GLY A 149 23.98 -3.76 1.81
CA GLY A 149 23.89 -4.89 0.90
C GLY A 149 22.85 -5.93 1.32
N LYS A 150 22.55 -6.02 2.62
CA LYS A 150 21.48 -6.88 3.17
C LYS A 150 20.16 -6.14 3.33
N LEU A 151 20.19 -4.85 3.70
CA LEU A 151 19.02 -4.12 4.17
C LEU A 151 18.41 -3.17 3.13
N VAL A 152 19.02 -3.00 1.94
CA VAL A 152 18.44 -2.18 0.87
C VAL A 152 18.50 -2.94 -0.45
N ARG A 153 17.34 -3.13 -1.08
CA ARG A 153 17.19 -3.83 -2.34
C ARG A 153 16.52 -2.94 -3.38
N LEU A 154 17.19 -2.72 -4.49
CA LEU A 154 16.64 -1.95 -5.61
C LEU A 154 15.67 -2.80 -6.44
N VAL A 155 14.47 -2.28 -6.67
CA VAL A 155 13.51 -2.79 -7.66
C VAL A 155 12.96 -1.60 -8.44
N ARG A 156 13.47 -1.37 -9.65
CA ARG A 156 13.01 -0.29 -10.52
C ARG A 156 11.63 -0.59 -11.09
N ASN A 157 10.95 0.44 -11.58
CA ASN A 157 9.70 0.29 -12.33
C ASN A 157 9.90 -0.68 -13.52
N GLY A 158 9.03 -1.68 -13.63
CA GLY A 158 9.13 -2.77 -14.61
C GLY A 158 10.04 -3.95 -14.21
N ALA A 159 10.81 -3.81 -13.11
CA ALA A 159 11.58 -4.93 -12.54
C ALA A 159 10.82 -5.64 -11.42
N GLN A 160 11.30 -6.83 -11.05
CA GLN A 160 10.70 -7.63 -9.97
C GLN A 160 11.75 -8.37 -9.15
N THR A 161 11.38 -8.77 -7.95
CA THR A 161 12.16 -9.62 -7.03
C THR A 161 11.24 -10.58 -6.29
N MET A 162 11.83 -11.55 -5.59
CA MET A 162 11.08 -12.47 -4.72
C MET A 162 11.37 -12.17 -3.26
N VAL A 163 10.32 -12.26 -2.42
CA VAL A 163 10.39 -12.30 -0.96
C VAL A 163 9.64 -13.56 -0.52
N GLY A 164 10.35 -14.57 -0.05
CA GLY A 164 9.73 -15.89 0.10
C GLY A 164 9.08 -16.35 -1.21
N LYS A 165 7.79 -16.66 -1.17
CA LYS A 165 7.01 -17.01 -2.37
C LYS A 165 6.27 -15.82 -3.01
N VAL A 166 6.38 -14.63 -2.44
CA VAL A 166 5.72 -13.44 -2.96
C VAL A 166 6.60 -12.76 -4.01
N MET A 167 6.10 -12.62 -5.24
CA MET A 167 6.71 -11.77 -6.25
C MET A 167 6.37 -10.31 -5.94
N VAL A 168 7.38 -9.44 -5.95
CA VAL A 168 7.28 -7.98 -5.76
C VAL A 168 7.78 -7.29 -7.01
N ALA A 169 6.92 -6.57 -7.71
CA ALA A 169 7.28 -5.77 -8.88
C ALA A 169 7.07 -4.28 -8.60
N GLY A 170 8.00 -3.44 -9.08
CA GLY A 170 7.84 -1.99 -9.09
C GLY A 170 7.00 -1.54 -10.28
N VAL A 171 6.10 -0.59 -10.07
CA VAL A 171 5.29 0.05 -11.11
C VAL A 171 5.30 1.57 -10.93
N PRO A 172 5.16 2.37 -12.02
CA PRO A 172 5.18 3.83 -11.91
C PRO A 172 4.06 4.40 -11.05
N ALA A 173 4.38 5.48 -10.34
CA ALA A 173 3.41 6.38 -9.72
C ALA A 173 3.68 7.82 -10.19
N VAL A 174 2.64 8.63 -10.32
CA VAL A 174 2.75 10.06 -10.68
C VAL A 174 2.61 10.90 -9.42
N HIS A 175 3.75 11.25 -8.83
CA HIS A 175 3.85 12.03 -7.61
C HIS A 175 5.23 12.67 -7.49
N SER A 176 5.45 13.54 -6.50
CA SER A 176 6.77 14.05 -6.17
C SER A 176 7.53 13.05 -5.29
N ASN A 177 8.88 13.04 -5.39
CA ASN A 177 9.74 12.20 -4.54
C ASN A 177 10.96 12.99 -4.07
N GLY A 178 10.70 14.17 -3.49
CA GLY A 178 11.71 15.01 -2.89
C GLY A 178 11.90 14.71 -1.41
N LEU A 179 13.15 14.61 -0.95
CA LEU A 179 13.46 14.43 0.47
C LEU A 179 13.03 15.65 1.28
N PRO A 180 12.27 15.50 2.36
CA PRO A 180 12.09 16.55 3.35
C PRO A 180 13.44 17.03 3.93
N ALA A 181 13.58 18.33 4.16
CA ALA A 181 14.80 18.93 4.73
C ALA A 181 15.26 18.27 6.04
N ALA A 182 14.32 17.77 6.84
CA ALA A 182 14.56 17.07 8.09
C ALA A 182 15.42 15.79 7.95
N PHE A 183 15.46 15.18 6.77
CA PHE A 183 16.29 13.98 6.51
C PHE A 183 17.70 14.33 6.00
N LEU A 184 17.98 15.60 5.72
CA LEU A 184 19.26 16.07 5.19
C LEU A 184 20.17 16.61 6.29
N PRO A 185 21.50 16.51 6.13
CA PRO A 185 22.45 17.26 6.95
C PRO A 185 22.16 18.77 6.91
N PRO A 186 22.42 19.53 8.00
CA PRO A 186 22.06 20.94 8.09
C PRO A 186 22.59 21.82 6.93
N GLU A 187 23.78 21.55 6.42
CA GLU A 187 24.35 22.28 5.29
C GLU A 187 23.56 22.06 3.98
N GLN A 188 23.11 20.85 3.73
CA GLN A 188 22.28 20.53 2.57
C GLN A 188 20.85 21.05 2.74
N ALA A 189 20.31 21.00 3.95
CA ALA A 189 18.97 21.51 4.26
C ALA A 189 18.85 23.02 3.97
N LYS A 190 19.92 23.81 4.06
CA LYS A 190 19.94 25.24 3.69
C LYS A 190 19.58 25.48 2.22
N LEU A 191 19.81 24.53 1.33
CA LEU A 191 19.48 24.65 -0.08
C LEU A 191 17.97 24.75 -0.33
N TYR A 192 17.16 24.25 0.60
CA TYR A 192 15.68 24.38 0.54
C TYR A 192 15.22 25.83 0.65
N ALA A 193 15.93 26.65 1.45
CA ALA A 193 15.66 28.10 1.53
C ALA A 193 15.94 28.82 0.18
N GLY A 194 16.83 28.24 -0.65
CA GLY A 194 17.12 28.68 -2.01
C GLY A 194 16.18 28.11 -3.10
N GLY A 195 15.15 27.37 -2.70
CA GLY A 195 14.17 26.76 -3.64
C GLY A 195 14.62 25.44 -4.29
N LEU A 196 15.73 24.86 -3.85
CA LEU A 196 16.19 23.54 -4.31
C LEU A 196 15.55 22.43 -3.47
N THR A 197 15.39 21.25 -4.03
CA THR A 197 14.97 20.03 -3.35
C THR A 197 15.84 18.85 -3.76
N ALA A 198 16.06 17.90 -2.85
CA ALA A 198 16.78 16.66 -3.14
C ALA A 198 15.79 15.63 -3.70
N TYR A 199 15.79 15.44 -5.00
CA TYR A 199 15.00 14.43 -5.67
C TYR A 199 15.74 13.08 -5.67
N VAL A 200 15.05 11.99 -5.29
CA VAL A 200 15.64 10.65 -5.12
C VAL A 200 15.03 9.63 -6.08
N GLY A 201 14.84 10.06 -7.30
CA GLY A 201 14.28 9.22 -8.36
C GLY A 201 12.74 9.19 -8.34
N GLU A 202 12.17 8.37 -9.19
CA GLU A 202 10.73 8.30 -9.38
C GLU A 202 10.02 7.66 -8.16
N PRO A 203 8.85 8.18 -7.75
CA PRO A 203 7.98 7.46 -6.83
C PRO A 203 7.44 6.21 -7.51
N GLY A 204 7.02 5.21 -6.73
CA GLY A 204 6.49 3.97 -7.27
C GLY A 204 5.31 3.43 -6.50
N GLY A 205 4.54 2.61 -7.19
CA GLY A 205 3.66 1.63 -6.60
C GLY A 205 4.30 0.24 -6.66
N PHE A 206 3.59 -0.74 -6.16
CA PHE A 206 4.03 -2.14 -6.21
C PHE A 206 2.91 -3.05 -6.70
N VAL A 207 3.29 -4.14 -7.36
CA VAL A 207 2.40 -5.28 -7.58
C VAL A 207 2.96 -6.47 -6.81
N LEU A 208 2.14 -7.05 -5.94
CA LEU A 208 2.46 -8.25 -5.17
C LEU A 208 1.68 -9.42 -5.74
N ARG A 209 2.35 -10.52 -6.11
CA ARG A 209 1.68 -11.78 -6.44
C ARG A 209 1.99 -12.81 -5.38
N PHE A 210 0.95 -13.24 -4.68
CA PHE A 210 1.01 -14.18 -3.56
C PHE A 210 0.91 -15.64 -4.01
N SER A 211 1.30 -16.55 -3.12
CA SER A 211 1.33 -17.99 -3.41
C SER A 211 -0.06 -18.59 -3.68
N ASN A 212 -1.14 -17.99 -3.18
CA ASN A 212 -2.52 -18.41 -3.45
C ASN A 212 -3.10 -17.86 -4.77
N GLY A 213 -2.33 -17.08 -5.54
CA GLY A 213 -2.76 -16.46 -6.80
C GLY A 213 -3.33 -15.04 -6.68
N LEU A 214 -3.55 -14.52 -5.46
CA LEU A 214 -3.91 -13.11 -5.27
C LEU A 214 -2.82 -12.23 -5.87
N THR A 215 -3.23 -11.22 -6.65
CA THR A 215 -2.34 -10.20 -7.19
C THR A 215 -2.83 -8.83 -6.75
N ALA A 216 -2.11 -8.19 -5.83
CA ALA A 216 -2.46 -6.90 -5.26
C ALA A 216 -1.62 -5.77 -5.87
N TYR A 217 -2.27 -4.70 -6.32
CA TYR A 217 -1.64 -3.43 -6.67
C TYR A 217 -1.70 -2.46 -5.50
N LEU A 218 -0.55 -1.97 -5.08
CA LEU A 218 -0.37 -0.94 -4.06
C LEU A 218 -0.03 0.36 -4.78
N SER A 219 -0.95 1.32 -4.79
CA SER A 219 -0.82 2.50 -5.66
C SER A 219 0.33 3.43 -5.28
N GLY A 220 0.77 3.42 -4.03
CA GLY A 220 1.53 4.53 -3.47
C GLY A 220 0.70 5.80 -3.53
N ASP A 221 1.35 6.94 -3.41
CA ASP A 221 0.75 8.22 -3.75
C ASP A 221 0.86 8.43 -5.26
N THR A 222 -0.27 8.54 -5.93
CA THR A 222 -0.29 8.66 -7.40
C THR A 222 -1.47 9.48 -7.90
N GLY A 223 -1.30 10.09 -9.07
CA GLY A 223 -2.37 10.51 -9.95
C GLY A 223 -2.85 9.36 -10.86
N ILE A 224 -3.66 9.72 -11.87
CA ILE A 224 -4.09 8.79 -12.93
C ILE A 224 -2.93 8.59 -13.91
N THR A 225 -2.63 7.34 -14.27
CA THR A 225 -1.59 7.00 -15.26
C THR A 225 -2.06 5.88 -16.22
N ALA A 226 -1.50 5.86 -17.44
CA ALA A 226 -1.79 4.82 -18.41
C ALA A 226 -1.30 3.44 -17.97
N GLU A 227 -0.24 3.39 -17.15
CA GLU A 227 0.33 2.16 -16.62
C GLU A 227 -0.64 1.39 -15.73
N GLN A 228 -1.60 2.06 -15.10
CA GLN A 228 -2.66 1.41 -14.33
C GLN A 228 -3.52 0.48 -15.20
N ASP A 229 -3.74 0.85 -16.47
CA ASP A 229 -4.41 -0.01 -17.45
C ASP A 229 -3.45 -1.00 -18.10
N LEU A 230 -2.38 -0.51 -18.73
CA LEU A 230 -1.53 -1.31 -19.58
C LEU A 230 -0.66 -2.31 -18.79
N VAL A 231 -0.10 -1.87 -17.66
CA VAL A 231 0.84 -2.66 -16.87
C VAL A 231 0.12 -3.37 -15.73
N VAL A 232 -0.55 -2.63 -14.84
CA VAL A 232 -1.16 -3.21 -13.64
C VAL A 232 -2.29 -4.19 -14.02
N ARG A 233 -3.23 -3.78 -14.85
CA ARG A 233 -4.30 -4.64 -15.35
C ARG A 233 -3.80 -5.55 -16.48
N GLY A 234 -3.19 -4.97 -17.51
CA GLY A 234 -2.87 -5.65 -18.77
C GLY A 234 -1.84 -6.75 -18.60
N HIS A 235 -0.73 -6.48 -17.89
CA HIS A 235 0.38 -7.41 -17.69
C HIS A 235 0.25 -8.22 -16.40
N TYR A 236 0.13 -7.55 -15.24
CA TYR A 236 0.14 -8.23 -13.95
C TYR A 236 -1.20 -8.84 -13.56
N LYS A 237 -2.33 -8.39 -14.14
CA LYS A 237 -3.68 -8.90 -13.86
C LYS A 237 -4.08 -8.71 -12.38
N ALA A 238 -3.76 -7.54 -11.81
CA ALA A 238 -4.09 -7.24 -10.43
C ALA A 238 -5.61 -7.37 -10.18
N ASN A 239 -5.97 -8.16 -9.17
CA ASN A 239 -7.36 -8.43 -8.80
C ASN A 239 -7.75 -7.88 -7.42
N LEU A 240 -6.78 -7.30 -6.69
CA LEU A 240 -6.98 -6.46 -5.51
C LEU A 240 -6.21 -5.15 -5.70
N VAL A 241 -6.76 -4.02 -5.22
CA VAL A 241 -6.08 -2.72 -5.25
C VAL A 241 -6.09 -2.10 -3.86
N VAL A 242 -4.94 -1.61 -3.40
CA VAL A 242 -4.85 -0.64 -2.30
C VAL A 242 -4.72 0.73 -2.94
N MET A 243 -5.79 1.55 -2.86
CA MET A 243 -5.92 2.80 -3.62
C MET A 243 -5.88 4.03 -2.74
N ASN A 244 -4.97 4.96 -3.04
CA ASN A 244 -4.95 6.27 -2.41
C ASN A 244 -6.17 7.10 -2.82
N ILE A 245 -6.79 7.79 -1.85
CA ILE A 245 -8.00 8.59 -2.03
C ILE A 245 -7.92 9.97 -1.38
N GLY A 246 -6.70 10.41 -1.02
CA GLY A 246 -6.46 11.61 -0.21
C GLY A 246 -6.83 12.94 -0.88
N GLY A 247 -6.86 12.97 -2.19
CA GLY A 247 -7.34 14.11 -2.97
C GLY A 247 -6.39 15.28 -3.06
N TYR A 248 -6.95 16.35 -3.63
CA TYR A 248 -6.26 17.61 -3.86
C TYR A 248 -5.59 18.17 -2.59
N PRO A 249 -4.35 18.72 -2.71
CA PRO A 249 -3.59 18.90 -3.98
C PRO A 249 -2.58 17.75 -4.24
N PHE A 250 -2.62 16.62 -3.53
CA PHE A 250 -1.52 15.67 -3.46
C PHE A 250 -1.69 14.43 -4.35
N THR A 251 -2.87 13.83 -4.35
CA THR A 251 -3.12 12.51 -4.99
C THR A 251 -4.50 12.47 -5.64
N THR A 252 -4.88 11.32 -6.20
CA THR A 252 -6.27 11.08 -6.63
C THR A 252 -7.25 11.30 -5.48
N GLY A 253 -8.31 12.02 -5.74
CA GLY A 253 -9.50 12.10 -4.88
C GLY A 253 -10.45 10.93 -5.11
N PRO A 254 -11.62 10.92 -4.43
CA PRO A 254 -12.59 9.84 -4.56
C PRO A 254 -13.05 9.56 -6.01
N ASP A 255 -13.28 10.60 -6.79
CA ASP A 255 -13.79 10.47 -8.18
C ASP A 255 -12.69 9.96 -9.12
N GLU A 256 -11.46 10.50 -9.02
CA GLU A 256 -10.31 10.06 -9.81
C GLU A 256 -9.92 8.62 -9.44
N ALA A 257 -9.91 8.27 -8.15
CA ALA A 257 -9.67 6.92 -7.67
C ALA A 257 -10.76 5.95 -8.18
N ALA A 258 -12.02 6.38 -8.16
CA ALA A 258 -13.12 5.59 -8.74
C ALA A 258 -12.95 5.40 -10.26
N TYR A 259 -12.48 6.41 -10.99
CA TYR A 259 -12.14 6.26 -12.40
C TYR A 259 -11.04 5.21 -12.60
N VAL A 260 -9.97 5.27 -11.81
CA VAL A 260 -8.87 4.29 -11.88
C VAL A 260 -9.39 2.86 -11.68
N VAL A 261 -10.14 2.61 -10.59
CA VAL A 261 -10.58 1.25 -10.28
C VAL A 261 -11.72 0.77 -11.20
N ASN A 262 -12.59 1.67 -11.67
CA ASN A 262 -13.71 1.32 -12.55
C ASN A 262 -13.31 1.11 -14.01
N GLN A 263 -12.33 1.88 -14.51
CA GLN A 263 -12.02 1.95 -15.93
C GLN A 263 -10.63 1.38 -16.26
N LEU A 264 -9.63 1.63 -15.43
CA LEU A 264 -8.25 1.26 -15.72
C LEU A 264 -7.89 -0.11 -15.13
N VAL A 265 -7.89 -0.28 -13.82
CA VAL A 265 -7.43 -1.53 -13.18
C VAL A 265 -8.51 -2.62 -13.19
N ARG A 266 -9.76 -2.29 -12.89
CA ARG A 266 -10.92 -3.18 -12.84
C ARG A 266 -10.70 -4.42 -11.94
N PRO A 267 -10.31 -4.24 -10.67
CA PRO A 267 -10.07 -5.35 -9.75
C PRO A 267 -11.36 -5.99 -9.27
N ALA A 268 -11.25 -7.14 -8.59
CA ALA A 268 -12.36 -7.78 -7.89
C ALA A 268 -12.77 -7.00 -6.63
N ALA A 269 -11.80 -6.35 -5.96
CA ALA A 269 -12.03 -5.56 -4.77
C ALA A 269 -10.95 -4.47 -4.57
N VAL A 270 -11.25 -3.51 -3.69
CA VAL A 270 -10.37 -2.39 -3.35
C VAL A 270 -10.29 -2.22 -1.84
N ILE A 271 -9.12 -1.90 -1.31
CA ILE A 271 -8.91 -1.37 0.03
C ILE A 271 -8.63 0.13 -0.13
N ALA A 272 -9.42 0.98 0.52
CA ALA A 272 -9.15 2.41 0.57
C ALA A 272 -7.86 2.69 1.34
N SER A 273 -7.07 3.68 0.93
CA SER A 273 -5.84 4.07 1.62
C SER A 273 -5.66 5.58 1.55
N HIS A 274 -4.81 6.13 2.42
CA HIS A 274 -4.37 7.52 2.35
C HIS A 274 -5.55 8.51 2.27
N ALA A 275 -6.57 8.37 3.13
CA ALA A 275 -7.76 9.23 3.09
C ALA A 275 -7.48 10.69 3.51
N ASN A 276 -6.42 10.95 4.30
CA ASN A 276 -6.06 12.25 4.86
C ASN A 276 -7.19 12.92 5.66
N GLU A 277 -8.04 12.10 6.27
CA GLU A 277 -9.15 12.53 7.11
C GLU A 277 -9.52 11.44 8.12
N PRO A 278 -10.23 11.75 9.20
CA PRO A 278 -10.86 10.73 10.03
C PRO A 278 -12.03 10.12 9.27
N ALA A 279 -11.81 8.96 8.64
CA ALA A 279 -12.83 8.32 7.82
C ALA A 279 -13.90 7.58 8.63
N THR A 280 -13.58 7.22 9.89
CA THR A 280 -14.49 6.47 10.77
C THR A 280 -14.67 7.13 12.13
N VAL A 281 -15.77 6.78 12.80
CA VAL A 281 -16.06 7.12 14.19
C VAL A 281 -16.62 5.86 14.87
N ASN A 282 -15.98 5.38 15.93
CA ASN A 282 -16.30 4.12 16.60
C ASN A 282 -16.36 2.92 15.63
N GLY A 283 -15.41 2.87 14.70
CA GLY A 283 -15.31 1.83 13.69
C GLY A 283 -16.35 1.91 12.56
N GLN A 284 -17.23 2.91 12.58
CA GLN A 284 -18.26 3.10 11.55
C GLN A 284 -17.84 4.18 10.56
N LEU A 285 -18.00 3.89 9.27
CA LEU A 285 -17.67 4.83 8.20
C LEU A 285 -18.53 6.10 8.30
N SER A 286 -17.88 7.26 8.34
CA SER A 286 -18.55 8.56 8.29
C SER A 286 -19.19 8.77 6.91
N PRO A 287 -20.49 9.03 6.81
CA PRO A 287 -21.19 9.16 5.53
C PRO A 287 -20.73 10.37 4.70
N THR A 288 -20.04 11.34 5.29
CA THR A 288 -19.50 12.54 4.65
C THR A 288 -18.03 12.42 4.32
N SER A 289 -17.39 11.29 4.62
CA SER A 289 -15.97 11.07 4.36
C SER A 289 -15.67 10.86 2.87
N ARG A 290 -14.44 11.14 2.47
CA ARG A 290 -13.90 10.79 1.14
C ARG A 290 -14.00 9.29 0.89
N THR A 291 -13.76 8.49 1.92
CA THR A 291 -13.89 7.02 1.85
C THR A 291 -15.32 6.61 1.51
N ALA A 292 -16.34 7.25 2.11
CA ALA A 292 -17.75 7.00 1.77
C ALA A 292 -18.07 7.47 0.33
N ALA A 293 -17.55 8.62 -0.09
CA ALA A 293 -17.70 9.10 -1.47
C ALA A 293 -17.07 8.13 -2.47
N PHE A 294 -15.86 7.66 -2.21
CA PHE A 294 -15.18 6.66 -3.04
C PHE A 294 -15.94 5.34 -3.09
N GLN A 295 -16.40 4.83 -1.94
CA GLN A 295 -17.19 3.59 -1.86
C GLN A 295 -18.48 3.70 -2.69
N LYS A 296 -19.12 4.86 -2.69
CA LYS A 296 -20.33 5.12 -3.50
C LYS A 296 -20.04 5.17 -5.00
N ALA A 297 -18.87 5.70 -5.41
CA ALA A 297 -18.49 5.87 -6.81
C ALA A 297 -17.88 4.61 -7.45
N ALA A 298 -17.29 3.73 -6.65
CA ALA A 298 -16.70 2.46 -7.10
C ALA A 298 -17.78 1.43 -7.48
N LYS A 299 -17.49 0.61 -8.50
CA LYS A 299 -18.39 -0.44 -9.01
C LYS A 299 -18.09 -1.83 -8.44
N MET A 300 -17.16 -1.95 -7.54
CA MET A 300 -16.76 -3.18 -6.85
C MET A 300 -16.72 -2.92 -5.34
N PRO A 301 -16.61 -3.97 -4.50
CA PRO A 301 -16.45 -3.80 -3.06
C PRO A 301 -15.23 -2.93 -2.72
N VAL A 302 -15.43 -1.93 -1.85
CA VAL A 302 -14.38 -1.11 -1.24
C VAL A 302 -14.36 -1.35 0.25
N TYR A 303 -13.24 -1.84 0.76
CA TYR A 303 -13.05 -2.16 2.17
C TYR A 303 -12.34 -1.02 2.89
N VAL A 304 -12.79 -0.75 4.13
CA VAL A 304 -12.23 0.28 5.01
C VAL A 304 -11.15 -0.35 5.86
N PRO A 305 -9.89 0.11 5.81
CA PRO A 305 -8.77 -0.52 6.53
C PRO A 305 -8.75 -0.09 8.00
N LEU A 306 -9.60 -0.69 8.82
CA LEU A 306 -9.66 -0.41 10.26
C LEU A 306 -8.39 -0.92 10.95
N SER A 307 -7.70 -0.06 11.69
CA SER A 307 -6.45 -0.38 12.38
C SER A 307 -6.56 -1.63 13.25
N GLY A 308 -5.65 -2.58 13.06
CA GLY A 308 -5.59 -3.85 13.79
C GLY A 308 -6.63 -4.89 13.36
N LYS A 309 -7.51 -4.60 12.40
CA LYS A 309 -8.50 -5.56 11.89
C LYS A 309 -7.96 -6.24 10.64
N THR A 310 -7.62 -7.52 10.77
CA THR A 310 -7.09 -8.32 9.66
C THR A 310 -8.21 -8.71 8.70
N MET A 311 -8.00 -8.41 7.41
CA MET A 311 -8.83 -8.86 6.29
C MET A 311 -8.19 -10.09 5.63
N GLU A 312 -8.98 -11.07 5.23
CA GLU A 312 -8.51 -12.30 4.57
C GLU A 312 -9.02 -12.39 3.13
N PHE A 313 -8.09 -12.54 2.19
CA PHE A 313 -8.40 -12.58 0.75
C PHE A 313 -8.03 -13.93 0.13
N ASP A 314 -8.92 -14.44 -0.71
CA ASP A 314 -8.63 -15.59 -1.57
C ASP A 314 -7.85 -15.18 -2.83
N GLY A 315 -7.42 -16.17 -3.63
CA GLY A 315 -6.65 -15.93 -4.85
C GLY A 315 -7.41 -15.16 -5.94
N SER A 316 -8.74 -15.04 -5.84
CA SER A 316 -9.56 -14.27 -6.78
C SER A 316 -9.71 -12.79 -6.40
N GLY A 317 -9.17 -12.37 -5.25
CA GLY A 317 -9.29 -11.01 -4.72
C GLY A 317 -10.58 -10.78 -3.92
N ARG A 318 -11.33 -11.83 -3.57
CA ARG A 318 -12.51 -11.70 -2.72
C ARG A 318 -12.11 -11.78 -1.25
N CYS A 319 -12.67 -10.88 -0.45
CA CYS A 319 -12.54 -10.96 0.98
C CYS A 319 -13.44 -12.04 1.56
N SER A 320 -12.91 -12.85 2.44
CA SER A 320 -13.62 -13.96 3.09
C SER A 320 -13.83 -13.76 4.58
N ALA A 321 -13.06 -12.87 5.22
CA ALA A 321 -13.19 -12.52 6.63
C ALA A 321 -12.59 -11.14 6.92
N GLY A 322 -13.10 -10.47 7.94
CA GLY A 322 -12.57 -9.21 8.46
C GLY A 322 -12.83 -7.95 7.61
N CYS A 323 -13.80 -8.00 6.68
CA CYS A 323 -14.07 -6.94 5.71
C CYS A 323 -15.27 -6.06 6.03
#